data_ef048879265d98040c79536d10d247b4
#
_entry.id   ef048879265d98040c79536d10d247b4
#
_cell.length_a   1.000
_cell.length_b   1.000
_cell.length_c   1.000
_cell.angle_alpha   90.00
_cell.angle_beta   90.00
_cell.angle_gamma   90.00
#
_symmetry.space_group_name_H-M   'P 1'
#
loop_
_entity.id
_entity.type
_entity.pdbx_description
1 polymer ?
#
loop_
_entity_poly.entity_id
_entity_poly.type
_entity_poly.pdbx_seq_one_letter_code
_entity_poly.pdbx_strand_id
1 'polypeptide(L)'
;MTISKNKMKELEKRTIDEYKIDSLILMENAGMGIYREINQYNSYTIICGKGNNGGDGLVLARHLILNGKLVEVFVVGGKMTSEFAKNLEILEKLTQVKYIEDENNFEDLVESLEVNEVTVDAIFGLGLNRPLNSFYKKLINLINAHGNYIIGVDIPSGMDPDTGDEYGACVGCNLTFAISDIKDGQLLNSKVGELKKKYIGIVRYADE
;
A
#
# COMPACT_ATOMS: atom_id res chain seq x y z
N MET A 1 15.33 -13.90 5.82
CA MET A 1 15.09 -14.69 4.61
C MET A 1 14.13 -13.89 3.76
N THR A 2 14.39 -13.75 2.47
CA THR A 2 13.55 -13.02 1.50
C THR A 2 12.77 -14.01 0.62
N ILE A 3 11.87 -13.50 -0.20
CA ILE A 3 11.00 -14.31 -1.04
C ILE A 3 10.77 -13.65 -2.40
N SER A 4 10.74 -14.45 -3.47
CA SER A 4 10.35 -13.94 -4.79
C SER A 4 8.86 -13.61 -4.87
N LYS A 5 8.50 -12.69 -5.77
CA LYS A 5 7.12 -12.34 -6.08
C LYS A 5 6.24 -13.55 -6.39
N ASN A 6 6.77 -14.48 -7.19
CA ASN A 6 6.00 -15.66 -7.61
C ASN A 6 5.74 -16.60 -6.42
N LYS A 7 6.75 -16.83 -5.57
CA LYS A 7 6.58 -17.68 -4.38
C LYS A 7 5.62 -17.04 -3.39
N MET A 8 5.66 -15.72 -3.21
CA MET A 8 4.71 -15.02 -2.34
C MET A 8 3.26 -15.21 -2.83
N LYS A 9 3.01 -15.05 -4.13
CA LYS A 9 1.68 -15.28 -4.73
C LYS A 9 1.21 -16.74 -4.61
N GLU A 10 2.11 -17.69 -4.73
CA GLU A 10 1.82 -19.12 -4.54
C GLU A 10 1.36 -19.39 -3.10
N LEU A 11 2.08 -18.87 -2.10
CA LEU A 11 1.74 -19.03 -0.69
C LEU A 11 0.39 -18.37 -0.35
N GLU A 12 0.14 -17.17 -0.85
CA GLU A 12 -1.14 -16.47 -0.68
C GLU A 12 -2.29 -17.28 -1.28
N LYS A 13 -2.14 -17.71 -2.54
CA LYS A 13 -3.13 -18.53 -3.23
C LYS A 13 -3.41 -19.82 -2.48
N ARG A 14 -2.37 -20.54 -2.04
CA ARG A 14 -2.50 -21.77 -1.24
C ARG A 14 -3.25 -21.52 0.08
N THR A 15 -2.93 -20.43 0.76
CA THR A 15 -3.59 -20.02 2.01
C THR A 15 -5.09 -19.84 1.81
N ILE A 16 -5.48 -19.20 0.72
CA ILE A 16 -6.88 -18.96 0.39
C ILE A 16 -7.57 -20.25 -0.08
N ASP A 17 -6.98 -20.96 -1.03
CA ASP A 17 -7.65 -22.07 -1.72
C ASP A 17 -7.70 -23.35 -0.88
N GLU A 18 -6.62 -23.68 -0.17
CA GLU A 18 -6.52 -24.94 0.59
C GLU A 18 -6.96 -24.76 2.05
N TYR A 19 -6.46 -23.70 2.72
CA TYR A 19 -6.75 -23.45 4.13
C TYR A 19 -8.02 -22.65 4.36
N LYS A 20 -8.66 -22.15 3.29
CA LYS A 20 -9.92 -21.40 3.33
C LYS A 20 -9.85 -20.13 4.18
N ILE A 21 -8.65 -19.56 4.34
CA ILE A 21 -8.49 -18.25 4.96
C ILE A 21 -8.83 -17.21 3.90
N ASP A 22 -9.95 -16.50 4.10
CA ASP A 22 -10.47 -15.52 3.15
C ASP A 22 -9.47 -14.37 2.94
N SER A 23 -9.34 -13.89 1.71
CA SER A 23 -8.48 -12.76 1.33
C SER A 23 -8.80 -11.48 2.12
N LEU A 24 -10.08 -11.25 2.48
CA LEU A 24 -10.48 -10.13 3.33
C LEU A 24 -9.91 -10.25 4.76
N ILE A 25 -9.75 -11.47 5.29
CA ILE A 25 -9.10 -11.68 6.60
C ILE A 25 -7.62 -11.30 6.51
N LEU A 26 -6.93 -11.72 5.45
CA LEU A 26 -5.53 -11.38 5.24
C LEU A 26 -5.35 -9.87 5.10
N MET A 27 -6.21 -9.21 4.32
CA MET A 27 -6.23 -7.76 4.13
C MET A 27 -6.52 -7.01 5.44
N GLU A 28 -7.45 -7.48 6.24
CA GLU A 28 -7.73 -6.92 7.56
C GLU A 28 -6.52 -6.99 8.48
N ASN A 29 -5.82 -8.13 8.48
CA ASN A 29 -4.60 -8.33 9.27
C ASN A 29 -3.46 -7.41 8.80
N ALA A 30 -3.35 -7.15 7.49
CA ALA A 30 -2.36 -6.24 6.92
C ALA A 30 -2.59 -4.80 7.40
N GLY A 31 -3.77 -4.24 7.16
CA GLY A 31 -4.10 -2.87 7.56
C GLY A 31 -4.04 -2.67 9.08
N MET A 32 -4.58 -3.61 9.87
CA MET A 32 -4.49 -3.57 11.33
C MET A 32 -3.04 -3.69 11.83
N GLY A 33 -2.24 -4.54 11.18
CA GLY A 33 -0.82 -4.71 11.52
C GLY A 33 -0.02 -3.42 11.30
N ILE A 34 -0.29 -2.68 10.24
CA ILE A 34 0.32 -1.36 9.97
C ILE A 34 -0.20 -0.32 10.96
N TYR A 35 -1.52 -0.25 11.16
CA TYR A 35 -2.15 0.68 12.12
C TYR A 35 -1.47 0.64 13.48
N ARG A 36 -1.18 -0.52 14.03
CA ARG A 36 -0.54 -0.68 15.36
C ARG A 36 0.85 -0.06 15.46
N GLU A 37 1.53 0.11 14.35
CA GLU A 37 2.89 0.67 14.30
C GLU A 37 2.93 2.19 14.06
N ILE A 38 1.84 2.75 13.52
CA ILE A 38 1.86 4.16 13.08
C ILE A 38 0.78 5.02 13.74
N ASN A 39 0.00 4.48 14.68
CA ASN A 39 -1.13 5.21 15.30
C ASN A 39 -0.70 6.36 16.23
N GLN A 40 0.59 6.59 16.42
CA GLN A 40 1.12 7.72 17.21
C GLN A 40 1.01 9.07 16.51
N TYR A 41 0.94 9.11 15.17
CA TYR A 41 0.73 10.34 14.41
C TYR A 41 -0.74 10.79 14.47
N ASN A 42 -1.02 12.05 14.10
CA ASN A 42 -2.36 12.62 14.20
C ASN A 42 -3.05 12.77 12.86
N SER A 43 -2.30 12.94 11.75
CA SER A 43 -2.86 13.20 10.44
C SER A 43 -2.15 12.42 9.33
N TYR A 44 -2.96 11.97 8.34
CA TYR A 44 -2.50 11.06 7.28
C TYR A 44 -3.10 11.42 5.93
N THR A 45 -2.28 11.36 4.89
CA THR A 45 -2.69 11.26 3.49
C THR A 45 -2.48 9.81 3.04
N ILE A 46 -3.53 9.10 2.65
CA ILE A 46 -3.44 7.71 2.19
C ILE A 46 -3.83 7.62 0.73
N ILE A 47 -2.91 7.14 -0.12
CA ILE A 47 -3.10 7.05 -1.56
C ILE A 47 -3.22 5.58 -1.95
N CYS A 48 -4.42 5.18 -2.39
CA CYS A 48 -4.79 3.80 -2.68
C CYS A 48 -4.96 3.57 -4.18
N GLY A 49 -4.23 2.60 -4.74
CA GLY A 49 -4.60 2.00 -6.02
C GLY A 49 -5.82 1.09 -5.85
N LYS A 50 -6.51 0.75 -6.94
CA LYS A 50 -7.75 -0.08 -6.89
C LYS A 50 -7.49 -1.60 -6.80
N GLY A 51 -6.25 -2.02 -6.51
CA GLY A 51 -5.87 -3.42 -6.25
C GLY A 51 -5.86 -3.78 -4.76
N ASN A 52 -5.34 -4.97 -4.43
CA ASN A 52 -5.29 -5.47 -3.06
C ASN A 52 -4.39 -4.59 -2.16
N ASN A 53 -3.28 -4.06 -2.68
CA ASN A 53 -2.43 -3.14 -1.93
C ASN A 53 -3.21 -1.88 -1.47
N GLY A 54 -4.04 -1.32 -2.37
CA GLY A 54 -4.94 -0.23 -2.00
C GLY A 54 -6.00 -0.67 -0.99
N GLY A 55 -6.48 -1.91 -1.08
CA GLY A 55 -7.38 -2.50 -0.08
C GLY A 55 -6.77 -2.52 1.32
N ASP A 56 -5.50 -2.90 1.45
CA ASP A 56 -4.75 -2.82 2.72
C ASP A 56 -4.69 -1.36 3.23
N GLY A 57 -4.48 -0.40 2.32
CA GLY A 57 -4.53 1.04 2.61
C GLY A 57 -5.91 1.51 3.10
N LEU A 58 -7.02 1.02 2.50
CA LEU A 58 -8.38 1.35 2.94
C LEU A 58 -8.70 0.78 4.33
N VAL A 59 -8.24 -0.45 4.62
CA VAL A 59 -8.36 -1.03 5.97
C VAL A 59 -7.60 -0.19 6.99
N LEU A 60 -6.36 0.18 6.69
CA LEU A 60 -5.57 1.08 7.54
C LEU A 60 -6.29 2.40 7.78
N ALA A 61 -6.80 3.06 6.72
CA ALA A 61 -7.55 4.31 6.82
C ALA A 61 -8.74 4.18 7.77
N ARG A 62 -9.51 3.11 7.64
CA ARG A 62 -10.65 2.82 8.51
C ARG A 62 -10.25 2.73 9.98
N HIS A 63 -9.18 2.00 10.31
CA HIS A 63 -8.71 1.91 11.69
C HIS A 63 -8.24 3.23 12.25
N LEU A 64 -7.54 4.04 11.46
CA LEU A 64 -7.10 5.37 11.87
C LEU A 64 -8.29 6.29 12.15
N ILE A 65 -9.29 6.35 11.25
CA ILE A 65 -10.50 7.16 11.39
C ILE A 65 -11.29 6.76 12.63
N LEU A 66 -11.54 5.46 12.83
CA LEU A 66 -12.28 4.94 13.98
C LEU A 66 -11.57 5.23 15.31
N ASN A 67 -10.27 5.52 15.28
CA ASN A 67 -9.49 5.92 16.45
C ASN A 67 -9.22 7.44 16.50
N GLY A 68 -10.04 8.24 15.80
CA GLY A 68 -10.05 9.69 15.91
C GLY A 68 -8.92 10.42 15.21
N LYS A 69 -8.23 9.77 14.25
CA LYS A 69 -7.18 10.41 13.46
C LYS A 69 -7.76 11.19 12.29
N LEU A 70 -7.06 12.25 11.87
CA LEU A 70 -7.38 12.98 10.66
C LEU A 70 -6.82 12.20 9.46
N VAL A 71 -7.69 11.78 8.55
CA VAL A 71 -7.29 10.94 7.42
C VAL A 71 -7.94 11.46 6.14
N GLU A 72 -7.13 11.78 5.16
CA GLU A 72 -7.57 12.05 3.80
C GLU A 72 -7.20 10.86 2.92
N VAL A 73 -8.20 10.32 2.21
CA VAL A 73 -8.02 9.14 1.36
C VAL A 73 -8.21 9.51 -0.10
N PHE A 74 -7.20 9.19 -0.90
CA PHE A 74 -7.20 9.36 -2.33
C PHE A 74 -7.18 8.01 -3.03
N VAL A 75 -8.10 7.80 -3.96
CA VAL A 75 -8.19 6.58 -4.76
C VAL A 75 -7.76 6.87 -6.19
N VAL A 76 -6.82 6.10 -6.72
CA VAL A 76 -6.26 6.28 -8.06
C VAL A 76 -6.35 5.00 -8.88
N GLY A 77 -6.55 5.14 -10.20
CA GLY A 77 -6.49 4.01 -11.13
C GLY A 77 -7.85 3.45 -11.55
N GLY A 78 -7.79 2.31 -12.26
CA GLY A 78 -8.87 1.78 -13.06
C GLY A 78 -9.72 0.70 -12.39
N LYS A 79 -9.48 -0.58 -12.73
CA LYS A 79 -10.33 -1.70 -12.30
C LYS A 79 -10.10 -2.07 -10.84
N MET A 80 -11.18 -2.20 -10.08
CA MET A 80 -11.16 -2.61 -8.68
C MET A 80 -11.11 -4.14 -8.54
N THR A 81 -10.40 -4.62 -7.51
CA THR A 81 -10.59 -5.98 -6.98
C THR A 81 -11.86 -6.02 -6.11
N SER A 82 -12.40 -7.22 -5.88
CA SER A 82 -13.59 -7.43 -5.02
C SER A 82 -13.33 -6.98 -3.58
N GLU A 83 -12.14 -7.27 -3.07
CA GLU A 83 -11.70 -6.95 -1.72
C GLU A 83 -11.54 -5.43 -1.54
N PHE A 84 -10.95 -4.76 -2.54
CA PHE A 84 -10.87 -3.30 -2.55
C PHE A 84 -12.26 -2.67 -2.55
N ALA A 85 -13.15 -3.11 -3.45
CA ALA A 85 -14.51 -2.58 -3.56
C ALA A 85 -15.30 -2.74 -2.24
N LYS A 86 -15.13 -3.88 -1.55
CA LYS A 86 -15.79 -4.12 -0.26
C LYS A 86 -15.29 -3.17 0.83
N ASN A 87 -13.99 -2.95 0.93
CA ASN A 87 -13.41 -2.03 1.91
C ASN A 87 -13.71 -0.57 1.58
N LEU A 88 -13.79 -0.22 0.29
CA LEU A 88 -14.21 1.12 -0.15
C LEU A 88 -15.66 1.41 0.27
N GLU A 89 -16.59 0.47 0.03
CA GLU A 89 -18.00 0.59 0.47
C GLU A 89 -18.11 0.87 1.97
N ILE A 90 -17.28 0.21 2.78
CA ILE A 90 -17.25 0.41 4.23
C ILE A 90 -16.69 1.81 4.56
N LEU A 91 -15.58 2.20 3.93
CA LEU A 91 -14.90 3.45 4.22
C LEU A 91 -15.75 4.69 3.84
N GLU A 92 -16.48 4.63 2.72
CA GLU A 92 -17.38 5.71 2.26
C GLU A 92 -18.56 5.97 3.21
N LYS A 93 -18.85 5.06 4.16
CA LYS A 93 -19.80 5.30 5.25
C LYS A 93 -19.21 6.11 6.42
N LEU A 94 -17.88 6.21 6.47
CA LEU A 94 -17.15 6.84 7.57
C LEU A 94 -16.55 8.19 7.20
N THR A 95 -16.15 8.36 5.94
CA THR A 95 -15.50 9.57 5.45
C THR A 95 -15.73 9.78 3.96
N GLN A 96 -15.45 11.00 3.50
CA GLN A 96 -15.40 11.29 2.08
C GLN A 96 -14.09 10.75 1.48
N VAL A 97 -14.19 10.02 0.38
CA VAL A 97 -13.06 9.53 -0.40
C VAL A 97 -12.89 10.43 -1.63
N LYS A 98 -11.66 10.89 -1.87
CA LYS A 98 -11.29 11.71 -3.03
C LYS A 98 -10.76 10.79 -4.15
N TYR A 99 -11.07 11.12 -5.40
CA TYR A 99 -10.64 10.33 -6.56
C TYR A 99 -9.67 11.12 -7.42
N ILE A 100 -8.54 10.50 -7.78
CA ILE A 100 -7.56 11.05 -8.72
C ILE A 100 -7.77 10.35 -10.06
N GLU A 101 -8.53 10.99 -10.95
CA GLU A 101 -8.83 10.48 -12.28
C GLU A 101 -7.84 10.99 -13.34
N ASP A 102 -7.39 12.23 -13.17
CA ASP A 102 -6.40 12.90 -14.03
C ASP A 102 -5.54 13.91 -13.25
N GLU A 103 -4.71 14.66 -13.95
CA GLU A 103 -3.78 15.64 -13.36
C GLU A 103 -4.48 16.87 -12.74
N ASN A 104 -5.75 17.13 -13.06
CA ASN A 104 -6.50 18.24 -12.46
C ASN A 104 -6.79 18.00 -10.96
N ASN A 105 -6.74 16.75 -10.53
CA ASN A 105 -6.93 16.39 -9.12
C ASN A 105 -5.62 16.43 -8.30
N PHE A 106 -4.49 16.83 -8.89
CA PHE A 106 -3.21 16.86 -8.21
C PHE A 106 -3.06 18.00 -7.20
N GLU A 107 -3.77 19.11 -7.39
CA GLU A 107 -3.71 20.24 -6.46
C GLU A 107 -4.20 19.85 -5.06
N ASP A 108 -5.38 19.21 -4.96
CA ASP A 108 -5.93 18.71 -3.69
C ASP A 108 -5.01 17.68 -3.02
N LEU A 109 -4.35 16.84 -3.84
CA LEU A 109 -3.40 15.88 -3.32
C LEU A 109 -2.16 16.59 -2.73
N VAL A 110 -1.58 17.54 -3.44
CA VAL A 110 -0.40 18.28 -2.99
C VAL A 110 -0.69 19.01 -1.68
N GLU A 111 -1.83 19.68 -1.56
CA GLU A 111 -2.24 20.32 -0.32
C GLU A 111 -2.30 19.30 0.84
N SER A 112 -2.91 18.14 0.61
CA SER A 112 -2.99 17.08 1.60
C SER A 112 -1.63 16.53 2.01
N LEU A 113 -0.71 16.33 1.04
CA LEU A 113 0.65 15.85 1.27
C LEU A 113 1.47 16.80 2.15
N GLU A 114 1.33 18.11 1.93
CA GLU A 114 2.09 19.13 2.65
C GLU A 114 1.57 19.36 4.09
N VAL A 115 0.26 19.19 4.31
CA VAL A 115 -0.38 19.46 5.61
C VAL A 115 -0.31 18.28 6.57
N ASN A 116 -0.43 17.04 6.07
CA ASN A 116 -0.49 15.86 6.91
C ASN A 116 0.90 15.35 7.33
N GLU A 117 1.00 14.83 8.56
CA GLU A 117 2.26 14.33 9.14
C GLU A 117 2.80 13.11 8.37
N VAL A 118 1.92 12.24 7.89
CA VAL A 118 2.26 10.95 7.26
C VAL A 118 1.59 10.82 5.91
N THR A 119 2.37 10.40 4.92
CA THR A 119 1.90 9.97 3.62
C THR A 119 2.00 8.45 3.52
N VAL A 120 0.91 7.77 3.16
CA VAL A 120 0.88 6.32 2.96
C VAL A 120 0.73 6.01 1.47
N ASP A 121 1.75 5.36 0.93
CA ASP A 121 1.75 4.81 -0.43
C ASP A 121 1.18 3.39 -0.42
N ALA A 122 -0.04 3.25 -0.89
CA ALA A 122 -0.75 1.99 -1.11
C ALA A 122 -1.23 1.86 -2.57
N ILE A 123 -0.48 2.42 -3.55
CA ILE A 123 -0.89 2.45 -4.96
C ILE A 123 -0.65 1.09 -5.61
N PHE A 124 0.60 0.62 -5.61
CA PHE A 124 1.01 -0.63 -6.26
C PHE A 124 1.78 -1.53 -5.29
N GLY A 125 1.40 -2.81 -5.23
CA GLY A 125 2.16 -3.88 -4.60
C GLY A 125 2.66 -4.88 -5.65
N LEU A 126 2.56 -6.18 -5.36
CA LEU A 126 2.99 -7.28 -6.25
C LEU A 126 2.30 -7.34 -7.63
N GLY A 127 1.28 -6.52 -7.86
CA GLY A 127 0.53 -6.49 -9.14
C GLY A 127 1.26 -5.79 -10.28
N LEU A 128 2.16 -4.85 -9.99
CA LEU A 128 2.88 -4.10 -11.01
C LEU A 128 3.89 -4.99 -11.73
N ASN A 129 3.87 -4.94 -13.08
CA ASN A 129 4.73 -5.77 -13.94
C ASN A 129 5.07 -5.11 -15.28
N ARG A 130 4.92 -3.79 -15.36
CA ARG A 130 5.20 -3.01 -16.58
C ARG A 130 5.62 -1.59 -16.23
N PRO A 131 6.35 -0.90 -17.12
CA PRO A 131 6.69 0.51 -16.92
C PRO A 131 5.46 1.38 -16.66
N LEU A 132 5.63 2.34 -15.78
CA LEU A 132 4.61 3.33 -15.45
C LEU A 132 4.39 4.29 -16.62
N ASN A 133 3.13 4.65 -16.87
CA ASN A 133 2.80 5.73 -17.80
C ASN A 133 3.15 7.11 -17.21
N SER A 134 3.00 8.17 -18.00
CA SER A 134 3.34 9.55 -17.61
C SER A 134 2.55 10.02 -16.39
N PHE A 135 1.26 9.68 -16.29
CA PHE A 135 0.39 10.04 -15.17
C PHE A 135 0.93 9.49 -13.83
N TYR A 136 1.21 8.18 -13.75
CA TYR A 136 1.74 7.59 -12.52
C TYR A 136 3.16 8.07 -12.18
N LYS A 137 3.99 8.35 -13.20
CA LYS A 137 5.31 8.96 -12.96
C LYS A 137 5.19 10.33 -12.33
N LYS A 138 4.27 11.18 -12.81
CA LYS A 138 4.00 12.49 -12.23
C LYS A 138 3.45 12.36 -10.81
N LEU A 139 2.47 11.47 -10.58
CA LEU A 139 1.91 11.21 -9.26
C LEU A 139 3.00 10.81 -8.25
N ILE A 140 3.85 9.86 -8.60
CA ILE A 140 4.97 9.42 -7.75
C ILE A 140 5.95 10.57 -7.48
N ASN A 141 6.25 11.38 -8.47
CA ASN A 141 7.13 12.53 -8.29
C ASN A 141 6.53 13.59 -7.35
N LEU A 142 5.20 13.81 -7.39
CA LEU A 142 4.51 14.68 -6.43
C LEU A 142 4.57 14.12 -5.02
N ILE A 143 4.33 12.81 -4.84
CA ILE A 143 4.45 12.16 -3.54
C ILE A 143 5.87 12.34 -2.98
N ASN A 144 6.89 12.11 -3.80
CA ASN A 144 8.30 12.26 -3.39
C ASN A 144 8.69 13.72 -3.07
N ALA A 145 8.07 14.70 -3.74
CA ALA A 145 8.40 16.11 -3.58
C ALA A 145 7.68 16.76 -2.39
N HIS A 146 6.46 16.32 -2.08
CA HIS A 146 5.57 17.01 -1.12
C HIS A 146 5.19 16.14 0.09
N GLY A 147 5.38 14.81 0.03
CA GLY A 147 5.09 13.92 1.17
C GLY A 147 6.06 14.12 2.32
N ASN A 148 5.55 14.24 3.55
CA ASN A 148 6.37 14.42 4.75
C ASN A 148 7.05 13.10 5.17
N TYR A 149 6.44 12.30 6.05
CA TYR A 149 6.95 10.97 6.42
C TYR A 149 6.26 9.90 5.57
N ILE A 150 6.96 9.38 4.56
CA ILE A 150 6.38 8.49 3.57
C ILE A 150 6.49 7.02 4.01
N ILE A 151 5.36 6.34 4.07
CA ILE A 151 5.25 4.92 4.45
C ILE A 151 4.72 4.12 3.27
N GLY A 152 5.48 3.09 2.85
CA GLY A 152 5.07 2.15 1.81
C GLY A 152 4.31 0.95 2.39
N VAL A 153 3.18 0.61 1.77
CA VAL A 153 2.45 -0.64 2.02
C VAL A 153 2.95 -1.69 1.04
N ASP A 154 3.46 -2.78 1.57
CA ASP A 154 4.03 -3.93 0.89
C ASP A 154 5.32 -3.61 0.13
N ILE A 155 5.27 -2.80 -0.91
CA ILE A 155 6.39 -2.44 -1.77
C ILE A 155 6.24 -0.96 -2.16
N PRO A 156 7.30 -0.14 -2.14
CA PRO A 156 7.24 1.21 -2.68
C PRO A 156 6.71 1.20 -4.12
N SER A 157 5.68 2.00 -4.39
CA SER A 157 5.02 2.00 -5.70
C SER A 157 5.99 2.39 -6.80
N GLY A 158 6.09 1.51 -7.81
CA GLY A 158 7.01 1.65 -8.93
C GLY A 158 8.28 0.82 -8.84
N MET A 159 8.48 0.03 -7.78
CA MET A 159 9.61 -0.88 -7.61
C MET A 159 9.27 -2.30 -8.11
N ASP A 160 10.22 -2.96 -8.76
CA ASP A 160 10.15 -4.38 -9.04
C ASP A 160 10.45 -5.19 -7.76
N PRO A 161 9.54 -6.07 -7.31
CA PRO A 161 9.72 -6.83 -6.08
C PRO A 161 10.85 -7.85 -6.09
N ASP A 162 11.29 -8.33 -7.25
CA ASP A 162 12.33 -9.34 -7.38
C ASP A 162 13.72 -8.71 -7.61
N THR A 163 13.82 -7.64 -8.41
CA THR A 163 15.11 -7.02 -8.78
C THR A 163 15.41 -5.73 -8.04
N GLY A 164 14.40 -5.04 -7.51
CA GLY A 164 14.54 -3.71 -6.95
C GLY A 164 14.61 -2.59 -7.98
N ASP A 165 14.54 -2.90 -9.29
CA ASP A 165 14.56 -1.90 -10.36
C ASP A 165 13.29 -1.03 -10.32
N GLU A 166 13.42 0.18 -10.87
CA GLU A 166 12.29 1.11 -10.95
C GLU A 166 11.59 1.00 -12.30
N TYR A 167 10.27 0.90 -12.27
CA TYR A 167 9.44 0.94 -13.47
C TYR A 167 9.29 2.35 -14.08
N GLY A 168 10.35 3.16 -13.98
CA GLY A 168 10.47 4.50 -14.53
C GLY A 168 10.19 5.64 -13.56
N ALA A 169 9.68 5.35 -12.37
CA ALA A 169 9.65 6.16 -11.16
C ALA A 169 9.33 5.24 -9.99
N CYS A 170 9.77 5.59 -8.77
CA CYS A 170 9.51 4.83 -7.56
C CYS A 170 9.33 5.77 -6.39
N VAL A 171 8.37 5.49 -5.51
CA VAL A 171 8.18 6.23 -4.26
C VAL A 171 9.37 5.98 -3.34
N GLY A 172 9.94 7.06 -2.80
CA GLY A 172 11.00 7.00 -1.80
C GLY A 172 10.40 7.00 -0.39
N CYS A 173 10.30 5.82 0.23
CA CYS A 173 9.73 5.66 1.54
C CYS A 173 10.75 5.93 2.66
N ASN A 174 10.29 6.49 3.78
CA ASN A 174 11.05 6.51 5.03
C ASN A 174 10.95 5.15 5.73
N LEU A 175 9.81 4.47 5.58
CA LEU A 175 9.51 3.16 6.15
C LEU A 175 8.66 2.36 5.17
N THR A 176 8.96 1.08 5.00
CA THR A 176 8.10 0.14 4.22
C THR A 176 7.69 -1.04 5.10
N PHE A 177 6.40 -1.33 5.10
CA PHE A 177 5.87 -2.53 5.73
C PHE A 177 5.72 -3.66 4.71
N ALA A 178 6.69 -4.55 4.65
CA ALA A 178 6.61 -5.75 3.82
C ALA A 178 5.52 -6.70 4.35
N ILE A 179 4.48 -6.90 3.57
CA ILE A 179 3.36 -7.78 3.93
C ILE A 179 3.78 -9.23 3.76
N SER A 180 3.58 -10.02 4.79
CA SER A 180 4.01 -11.42 4.99
C SER A 180 5.52 -11.59 4.99
N ASP A 181 6.21 -11.22 3.92
CA ASP A 181 7.65 -11.36 3.77
C ASP A 181 8.31 -10.22 3.03
N ILE A 182 9.59 -10.06 3.31
CA ILE A 182 10.48 -9.18 2.57
C ILE A 182 10.74 -9.80 1.20
N LYS A 183 10.48 -9.04 0.11
CA LYS A 183 10.75 -9.47 -1.25
C LYS A 183 12.22 -9.23 -1.59
N ASP A 184 12.76 -10.06 -2.49
CA ASP A 184 14.19 -10.04 -2.82
C ASP A 184 14.68 -8.63 -3.24
N GLY A 185 13.92 -7.94 -4.09
CA GLY A 185 14.24 -6.60 -4.59
C GLY A 185 14.23 -5.50 -3.52
N GLN A 186 13.49 -5.69 -2.41
CA GLN A 186 13.45 -4.70 -1.34
C GLN A 186 14.80 -4.53 -0.60
N LEU A 187 15.66 -5.53 -0.63
CA LEU A 187 17.01 -5.42 -0.07
C LEU A 187 18.01 -4.76 -1.02
N LEU A 188 17.63 -4.57 -2.28
CA LEU A 188 18.50 -4.05 -3.34
C LEU A 188 18.28 -2.56 -3.65
N ASN A 189 17.21 -1.95 -3.11
CA ASN A 189 16.88 -0.57 -3.41
C ASN A 189 16.65 0.25 -2.12
N SER A 190 17.41 1.34 -1.95
CA SER A 190 17.35 2.20 -0.77
C SER A 190 16.03 2.96 -0.60
N LYS A 191 15.20 3.05 -1.64
CA LYS A 191 13.89 3.71 -1.58
C LYS A 191 12.87 3.00 -0.66
N VAL A 192 13.17 1.81 -0.18
CA VAL A 192 12.35 1.14 0.86
C VAL A 192 12.42 1.82 2.22
N GLY A 193 13.50 2.58 2.49
CA GLY A 193 13.76 3.15 3.81
C GLY A 193 13.99 2.08 4.89
N GLU A 194 13.49 2.32 6.09
CA GLU A 194 13.42 1.28 7.12
C GLU A 194 12.45 0.18 6.66
N LEU A 195 12.81 -1.10 6.82
CA LEU A 195 12.01 -2.21 6.34
C LEU A 195 11.49 -3.06 7.51
N LYS A 196 10.18 -3.10 7.68
CA LYS A 196 9.50 -3.89 8.72
C LYS A 196 8.59 -4.94 8.10
N LYS A 197 8.68 -6.16 8.58
CA LYS A 197 7.81 -7.27 8.15
C LYS A 197 6.53 -7.33 8.97
N LYS A 198 5.39 -7.56 8.29
CA LYS A 198 4.07 -7.75 8.91
C LYS A 198 3.49 -9.11 8.59
N TYR A 199 3.33 -9.95 9.59
CA TYR A 199 2.61 -11.20 9.46
C TYR A 199 1.11 -10.96 9.34
N ILE A 200 0.49 -11.61 8.36
CA ILE A 200 -0.95 -11.46 8.09
C ILE A 200 -1.74 -12.77 8.17
N GLY A 201 -1.05 -13.90 8.37
CA GLY A 201 -1.70 -15.21 8.47
C GLY A 201 -1.47 -16.12 7.26
N ILE A 202 -0.44 -15.83 6.43
CA ILE A 202 -0.04 -16.73 5.35
C ILE A 202 0.48 -18.04 5.94
N VAL A 203 -0.10 -19.15 5.47
CA VAL A 203 0.26 -20.50 5.92
C VAL A 203 1.53 -20.97 5.24
N ARG A 204 2.47 -21.47 6.03
CA ARG A 204 3.75 -22.06 5.60
C ARG A 204 3.91 -23.44 6.16
N TYR A 205 4.59 -24.31 5.43
CA TYR A 205 5.08 -25.55 6.01
C TYR A 205 6.43 -25.31 6.72
N ALA A 206 6.75 -26.20 7.65
CA ALA A 206 7.99 -26.11 8.43
C ALA A 206 9.27 -26.16 7.56
N ASP A 207 9.16 -26.67 6.34
CA ASP A 207 10.26 -26.85 5.38
C ASP A 207 10.36 -25.74 4.33
N GLU A 208 9.57 -24.69 4.45
CA GLU A 208 9.55 -23.47 3.60
C GLU A 208 9.97 -22.24 4.42
#